data_4412f8ddc39983016caafd87813051d9
#
_entry.id   4412f8ddc39983016caafd87813051d9
#
_cell.length_a   1.000
_cell.length_b   1.000
_cell.length_c   1.000
_cell.angle_alpha   90.00
_cell.angle_beta   90.00
_cell.angle_gamma   90.00
#
_symmetry.space_group_name_H-M   'P 1'
#
loop_
_entity.id
_entity.type
_entity.pdbx_description
1 polymer ?
#
loop_
_entity_poly.entity_id
_entity_poly.type
_entity_poly.pdbx_seq_one_letter_code
_entity_poly.pdbx_strand_id
1 'polypeptide(L)'
;VSIATVDRVLNNRKDVSEATRQKIKDIIKEYNYQPNLYARSLSVKNNLSFAVVIPRTSLETGYWQLCLDGINKGISEFSSFGIFIEVFFFDQEAEQTFHDATERLLSKKFNAVIIAPIFIEETKEFVKECKARNIHTIFINSDIPGHSSMGYIGPDLYSTGKLAGNLTSYLGKEHSKVLILNVAKGLENYKYLNTKIEGYRDYLNELNRAYQLEVKDIPFNNYDEIEPELLRLNYELRPDVVFVTNSRVSIVAKFFHEHQEVSKPHIIGFDFLKSNVDYLSKGCVDFLICQRPDKQGYLALNHLYRYFLLKESTNEFKSMPIDILTKENYAFYEN
;
A
#
# COMPACT_ATOMS: atom_id res chain seq x y z
N VAL A 1 20.62 22.33 37.12
CA VAL A 1 20.50 22.50 35.66
C VAL A 1 19.17 23.17 35.38
N SER A 2 19.12 24.21 34.53
CA SER A 2 17.87 24.90 34.20
C SER A 2 16.99 24.07 33.24
N ILE A 3 15.67 24.28 33.25
CA ILE A 3 14.72 23.69 32.29
C ILE A 3 15.19 23.93 30.84
N ALA A 4 15.68 25.16 30.56
CA ALA A 4 16.22 25.50 29.24
C ALA A 4 17.46 24.67 28.85
N THR A 5 18.30 24.25 29.80
CA THR A 5 19.46 23.38 29.54
C THR A 5 19.01 21.94 29.24
N VAL A 6 17.99 21.44 29.98
CA VAL A 6 17.41 20.12 29.73
C VAL A 6 16.77 20.09 28.33
N ASP A 7 15.99 21.13 27.96
CA ASP A 7 15.40 21.27 26.63
C ASP A 7 16.45 21.25 25.50
N ARG A 8 17.59 21.94 25.70
CA ARG A 8 18.69 21.94 24.72
C ARG A 8 19.31 20.55 24.54
N VAL A 9 19.42 19.77 25.63
CA VAL A 9 19.94 18.39 25.54
C VAL A 9 18.94 17.48 24.87
N LEU A 10 17.66 17.55 25.22
CA LEU A 10 16.57 16.77 24.61
C LEU A 10 16.45 17.04 23.10
N ASN A 11 16.72 18.29 22.67
CA ASN A 11 16.64 18.69 21.26
C ASN A 11 18.03 18.69 20.56
N ASN A 12 19.04 18.05 21.14
CA ASN A 12 20.38 17.88 20.58
C ASN A 12 21.09 19.19 20.14
N ARG A 13 20.77 20.32 20.79
CA ARG A 13 21.38 21.63 20.48
C ARG A 13 22.83 21.68 20.97
N LYS A 14 23.70 22.43 20.24
CA LYS A 14 25.17 22.42 20.46
C LYS A 14 25.66 23.21 21.69
N ASP A 15 24.83 24.04 22.29
CA ASP A 15 25.22 24.99 23.34
C ASP A 15 25.22 24.43 24.78
N VAL A 16 25.55 23.15 24.95
CA VAL A 16 25.63 22.47 26.26
C VAL A 16 26.92 21.66 26.32
N SER A 17 27.68 21.82 27.42
CA SER A 17 28.93 21.07 27.61
C SER A 17 28.64 19.57 27.64
N GLU A 18 29.59 18.77 27.14
CA GLU A 18 29.44 17.31 27.03
C GLU A 18 29.21 16.67 28.41
N ALA A 19 29.89 17.14 29.46
CA ALA A 19 29.69 16.66 30.83
C ALA A 19 28.24 16.90 31.32
N THR A 20 27.66 18.08 31.02
CA THR A 20 26.26 18.38 31.39
C THR A 20 25.28 17.57 30.53
N ARG A 21 25.59 17.37 29.25
CA ARG A 21 24.81 16.55 28.33
C ARG A 21 24.71 15.11 28.81
N GLN A 22 25.85 14.53 29.18
CA GLN A 22 25.91 13.14 29.66
C GLN A 22 25.11 12.99 30.96
N LYS A 23 25.33 13.88 31.94
CA LYS A 23 24.58 13.87 33.21
C LYS A 23 23.07 13.95 33.01
N ILE A 24 22.59 14.75 32.08
CA ILE A 24 21.15 14.87 31.77
C ILE A 24 20.64 13.60 31.10
N LYS A 25 21.40 13.00 30.17
CA LYS A 25 21.05 11.73 29.54
C LYS A 25 20.93 10.57 30.56
N ASP A 26 21.86 10.52 31.52
CA ASP A 26 21.85 9.51 32.57
C ASP A 26 20.60 9.64 33.46
N ILE A 27 20.23 10.87 33.85
CA ILE A 27 19.02 11.15 34.63
C ILE A 27 17.76 10.77 33.82
N ILE A 28 17.69 11.14 32.53
CA ILE A 28 16.57 10.77 31.63
C ILE A 28 16.40 9.25 31.62
N LYS A 29 17.51 8.51 31.53
CA LYS A 29 17.50 7.04 31.51
C LYS A 29 17.10 6.46 32.87
N GLU A 30 17.65 7.01 33.96
CA GLU A 30 17.37 6.55 35.35
C GLU A 30 15.88 6.69 35.69
N TYR A 31 15.28 7.83 35.35
CA TYR A 31 13.87 8.14 35.65
C TYR A 31 12.89 7.72 34.55
N ASN A 32 13.37 7.05 33.50
CA ASN A 32 12.58 6.69 32.32
C ASN A 32 11.71 7.88 31.82
N TYR A 33 12.30 9.07 31.88
CA TYR A 33 11.59 10.30 31.53
C TYR A 33 11.24 10.34 30.05
N GLN A 34 9.95 10.37 29.75
CA GLN A 34 9.44 10.61 28.41
C GLN A 34 8.95 12.08 28.32
N PRO A 35 9.44 12.84 27.34
CA PRO A 35 8.93 14.19 27.12
C PRO A 35 7.42 14.17 26.92
N ASN A 36 6.71 15.05 27.60
CA ASN A 36 5.28 15.20 27.40
C ASN A 36 5.02 15.73 25.98
N LEU A 37 4.56 14.86 25.09
CA LEU A 37 4.30 15.17 23.68
C LEU A 37 3.23 16.26 23.51
N TYR A 38 2.23 16.32 24.40
CA TYR A 38 1.23 17.38 24.42
C TYR A 38 1.83 18.75 24.76
N ALA A 39 2.71 18.80 25.78
CA ALA A 39 3.40 20.03 26.12
C ALA A 39 4.34 20.50 25.00
N ARG A 40 4.94 19.57 24.25
CA ARG A 40 5.78 19.86 23.10
C ARG A 40 4.96 20.38 21.91
N SER A 41 3.79 19.79 21.62
CA SER A 41 2.90 20.26 20.56
C SER A 41 2.37 21.69 20.82
N LEU A 42 2.06 22.02 22.08
CA LEU A 42 1.65 23.36 22.49
C LEU A 42 2.76 24.41 22.36
N SER A 43 4.03 23.99 22.46
CA SER A 43 5.19 24.90 22.31
C SER A 43 5.62 25.11 20.84
N VAL A 44 5.22 24.23 19.93
CA VAL A 44 5.51 24.34 18.50
C VAL A 44 4.42 25.17 17.83
N LYS A 45 4.65 26.48 17.70
CA LYS A 45 3.80 27.41 16.93
C LYS A 45 3.74 27.13 15.42
N ASN A 46 4.34 26.05 14.93
CA ASN A 46 4.33 25.70 13.52
C ASN A 46 3.12 24.79 13.25
N ASN A 47 2.12 25.36 12.60
CA ASN A 47 1.01 24.59 12.03
C ASN A 47 1.57 23.65 10.97
N LEU A 48 1.84 22.40 11.37
CA LEU A 48 2.23 21.35 10.42
C LEU A 48 1.02 21.01 9.56
N SER A 49 1.26 20.93 8.26
CA SER A 49 0.22 20.62 7.28
C SER A 49 0.69 19.53 6.36
N PHE A 50 -0.07 18.44 6.28
CA PHE A 50 0.21 17.31 5.42
C PHE A 50 -0.92 17.12 4.41
N ALA A 51 -0.57 16.69 3.19
CA ALA A 51 -1.51 16.31 2.16
C ALA A 51 -1.47 14.80 1.95
N VAL A 52 -2.58 14.25 1.49
CA VAL A 52 -2.69 12.86 1.05
C VAL A 52 -3.33 12.85 -0.33
N VAL A 53 -2.67 12.24 -1.33
CA VAL A 53 -3.15 12.11 -2.70
C VAL A 53 -3.37 10.64 -3.01
N ILE A 54 -4.63 10.21 -3.03
CA ILE A 54 -5.03 8.81 -3.23
C ILE A 54 -6.21 8.71 -4.20
N PRO A 55 -6.39 7.55 -4.86
CA PRO A 55 -7.60 7.30 -5.62
C PRO A 55 -8.87 7.43 -4.81
N ARG A 56 -9.96 7.81 -5.48
CA ARG A 56 -11.31 7.74 -4.90
C ARG A 56 -11.64 6.29 -4.58
N THR A 57 -12.41 6.12 -3.53
CA THR A 57 -13.04 4.82 -3.24
C THR A 57 -14.04 4.51 -4.34
N SER A 58 -13.99 3.32 -4.91
CA SER A 58 -14.98 2.81 -5.85
C SER A 58 -15.85 1.75 -5.18
N LEU A 59 -17.09 1.61 -5.65
CA LEU A 59 -17.97 0.52 -5.19
C LEU A 59 -17.45 -0.86 -5.61
N GLU A 60 -16.62 -0.90 -6.64
CA GLU A 60 -16.08 -2.13 -7.23
C GLU A 60 -14.91 -2.72 -6.45
N THR A 61 -14.09 -1.86 -5.84
CA THR A 61 -13.00 -2.32 -4.99
C THR A 61 -12.96 -1.49 -3.70
N GLY A 62 -13.15 -2.13 -2.57
CA GLY A 62 -13.02 -1.49 -1.25
C GLY A 62 -11.57 -1.20 -0.83
N TYR A 63 -10.58 -1.43 -1.69
CA TYR A 63 -9.15 -1.29 -1.35
C TYR A 63 -8.81 0.13 -0.86
N TRP A 64 -9.18 1.14 -1.63
CA TRP A 64 -8.89 2.53 -1.26
C TRP A 64 -9.73 3.03 -0.10
N GLN A 65 -10.89 2.39 0.17
CA GLN A 65 -11.65 2.65 1.39
C GLN A 65 -10.87 2.21 2.62
N LEU A 66 -10.29 1.01 2.62
CA LEU A 66 -9.46 0.54 3.73
C LEU A 66 -8.25 1.46 3.96
N CYS A 67 -7.58 1.89 2.89
CA CYS A 67 -6.49 2.85 2.98
C CYS A 67 -6.95 4.18 3.60
N LEU A 68 -8.10 4.71 3.17
CA LEU A 68 -8.71 5.92 3.71
C LEU A 68 -9.10 5.76 5.18
N ASP A 69 -9.58 4.61 5.59
CA ASP A 69 -9.92 4.33 7.00
C ASP A 69 -8.68 4.42 7.89
N GLY A 70 -7.55 3.87 7.43
CA GLY A 70 -6.26 4.04 8.11
C GLY A 70 -5.78 5.50 8.17
N ILE A 71 -5.94 6.24 7.09
CA ILE A 71 -5.66 7.68 7.04
C ILE A 71 -6.56 8.43 8.02
N ASN A 72 -7.87 8.16 8.04
CA ASN A 72 -8.82 8.83 8.94
C ASN A 72 -8.51 8.54 10.41
N LYS A 73 -8.06 7.33 10.73
CA LYS A 73 -7.55 7.00 12.06
C LYS A 73 -6.35 7.87 12.42
N GLY A 74 -5.39 8.03 11.51
CA GLY A 74 -4.25 8.91 11.71
C GLY A 74 -4.65 10.38 11.82
N ILE A 75 -5.61 10.86 11.02
CA ILE A 75 -6.17 12.22 11.12
C ILE A 75 -6.75 12.47 12.53
N SER A 76 -7.58 11.54 13.01
CA SER A 76 -8.21 11.64 14.33
C SER A 76 -7.18 11.70 15.45
N GLU A 77 -6.10 10.94 15.35
CA GLU A 77 -5.04 10.91 16.36
C GLU A 77 -4.14 12.16 16.30
N PHE A 78 -3.64 12.50 15.11
CA PHE A 78 -2.58 13.50 14.96
C PHE A 78 -3.10 14.94 14.91
N SER A 79 -4.38 15.18 14.60
CA SER A 79 -4.98 16.51 14.66
C SER A 79 -4.95 17.11 16.06
N SER A 80 -5.02 16.27 17.11
CA SER A 80 -4.88 16.69 18.50
C SER A 80 -3.51 17.33 18.82
N PHE A 81 -2.50 17.09 17.99
CA PHE A 81 -1.16 17.67 18.08
C PHE A 81 -0.97 18.92 17.21
N GLY A 82 -2.05 19.51 16.70
CA GLY A 82 -2.00 20.70 15.84
C GLY A 82 -1.52 20.43 14.41
N ILE A 83 -1.66 19.19 13.93
CA ILE A 83 -1.35 18.79 12.57
C ILE A 83 -2.63 18.88 11.74
N PHE A 84 -2.59 19.67 10.66
CA PHE A 84 -3.65 19.73 9.67
C PHE A 84 -3.37 18.71 8.57
N ILE A 85 -4.37 17.90 8.23
CA ILE A 85 -4.24 16.89 7.18
C ILE A 85 -5.41 17.06 6.20
N GLU A 86 -5.09 17.15 4.90
CA GLU A 86 -6.07 17.28 3.83
C GLU A 86 -5.91 16.17 2.81
N VAL A 87 -7.03 15.51 2.45
CA VAL A 87 -7.03 14.42 1.47
C VAL A 87 -7.53 14.93 0.11
N PHE A 88 -6.75 14.66 -0.92
CA PHE A 88 -7.04 14.97 -2.31
C PHE A 88 -7.30 13.67 -3.05
N PHE A 89 -8.47 13.57 -3.64
CA PHE A 89 -8.88 12.38 -4.37
C PHE A 89 -8.77 12.60 -5.87
N PHE A 90 -8.33 11.54 -6.57
CA PHE A 90 -8.36 11.46 -8.02
C PHE A 90 -9.03 10.15 -8.48
N ASP A 91 -9.41 10.09 -9.75
CA ASP A 91 -9.91 8.87 -10.38
C ASP A 91 -8.72 8.12 -10.99
N GLN A 92 -8.55 6.85 -10.62
CA GLN A 92 -7.44 6.01 -11.13
C GLN A 92 -7.56 5.66 -12.62
N GLU A 93 -8.70 5.97 -13.27
CA GLU A 93 -8.94 5.76 -14.69
C GLU A 93 -8.85 7.07 -15.51
N ALA A 94 -8.72 8.22 -14.84
CA ALA A 94 -8.73 9.54 -15.46
C ALA A 94 -7.56 10.40 -14.98
N GLU A 95 -6.45 10.35 -15.72
CA GLU A 95 -5.20 11.06 -15.43
C GLU A 95 -5.39 12.55 -15.14
N GLN A 96 -6.29 13.22 -15.90
CA GLN A 96 -6.58 14.64 -15.70
C GLN A 96 -7.00 14.95 -14.27
N THR A 97 -7.72 14.04 -13.61
CA THR A 97 -8.15 14.23 -12.22
C THR A 97 -7.00 14.19 -11.21
N PHE A 98 -5.90 13.49 -11.55
CA PHE A 98 -4.68 13.53 -10.76
C PHE A 98 -3.99 14.89 -10.90
N HIS A 99 -3.90 15.43 -12.12
CA HIS A 99 -3.39 16.78 -12.35
C HIS A 99 -4.21 17.82 -11.59
N ASP A 100 -5.53 17.79 -11.68
CA ASP A 100 -6.43 18.71 -10.97
C ASP A 100 -6.24 18.63 -9.44
N ALA A 101 -6.05 17.42 -8.89
CA ALA A 101 -5.82 17.20 -7.46
C ALA A 101 -4.46 17.76 -7.03
N THR A 102 -3.40 17.53 -7.80
CA THR A 102 -2.04 17.99 -7.50
C THR A 102 -1.88 19.50 -7.69
N GLU A 103 -2.51 20.11 -8.68
CA GLU A 103 -2.55 21.57 -8.83
C GLU A 103 -3.24 22.25 -7.65
N ARG A 104 -4.39 21.75 -7.21
CA ARG A 104 -5.08 22.25 -6.02
C ARG A 104 -4.21 22.12 -4.78
N LEU A 105 -3.46 21.01 -4.64
CA LEU A 105 -2.51 20.82 -3.55
C LEU A 105 -1.40 21.88 -3.61
N LEU A 106 -0.80 22.08 -4.77
CA LEU A 106 0.30 23.02 -4.96
C LEU A 106 -0.13 24.51 -4.81
N SER A 107 -1.42 24.81 -4.90
CA SER A 107 -1.96 26.15 -4.60
C SER A 107 -1.99 26.47 -3.09
N LYS A 108 -1.76 25.46 -2.23
CA LYS A 108 -1.72 25.55 -0.77
C LYS A 108 -0.31 25.29 -0.24
N LYS A 109 -0.12 25.44 1.07
CA LYS A 109 1.16 25.19 1.74
C LYS A 109 1.10 23.90 2.55
N PHE A 110 1.92 22.93 2.18
CA PHE A 110 2.08 21.68 2.92
C PHE A 110 3.57 21.45 3.25
N ASN A 111 3.84 20.74 4.36
CA ASN A 111 5.17 20.31 4.73
C ASN A 111 5.53 18.97 4.08
N ALA A 112 4.54 18.12 3.88
CA ALA A 112 4.71 16.81 3.26
C ALA A 112 3.44 16.35 2.54
N VAL A 113 3.61 15.40 1.62
CA VAL A 113 2.53 14.74 0.90
C VAL A 113 2.74 13.22 0.88
N ILE A 114 1.67 12.48 1.17
CA ILE A 114 1.56 11.04 0.98
C ILE A 114 0.91 10.80 -0.37
N ILE A 115 1.50 9.95 -1.22
CA ILE A 115 1.06 9.76 -2.60
C ILE A 115 0.92 8.27 -2.90
N ALA A 116 -0.21 7.91 -3.53
CA ALA A 116 -0.36 6.63 -4.22
C ALA A 116 0.02 6.85 -5.71
N PRO A 117 1.19 6.40 -6.17
CA PRO A 117 1.71 6.73 -7.49
C PRO A 117 1.11 5.81 -8.59
N ILE A 118 -0.16 6.02 -8.93
CA ILE A 118 -0.85 5.26 -9.99
C ILE A 118 -0.33 5.71 -11.37
N PHE A 119 -0.34 7.02 -11.62
CA PHE A 119 0.19 7.64 -12.84
C PHE A 119 1.67 7.95 -12.64
N ILE A 120 2.55 7.07 -13.14
CA ILE A 120 3.98 7.09 -12.79
C ILE A 120 4.68 8.35 -13.28
N GLU A 121 4.49 8.74 -14.55
CA GLU A 121 5.20 9.88 -15.12
C GLU A 121 4.69 11.20 -14.52
N GLU A 122 3.39 11.35 -14.35
CA GLU A 122 2.74 12.49 -13.70
C GLU A 122 3.17 12.61 -12.24
N THR A 123 3.29 11.47 -11.55
CA THR A 123 3.79 11.46 -10.16
C THR A 123 5.25 11.91 -10.10
N LYS A 124 6.10 11.51 -11.04
CA LYS A 124 7.51 11.97 -11.10
C LYS A 124 7.60 13.49 -11.28
N GLU A 125 6.81 14.06 -12.20
CA GLU A 125 6.75 15.51 -12.40
C GLU A 125 6.23 16.23 -11.14
N PHE A 126 5.16 15.73 -10.55
CA PHE A 126 4.61 16.28 -9.31
C PHE A 126 5.64 16.23 -8.15
N VAL A 127 6.40 15.16 -8.02
CA VAL A 127 7.47 15.04 -6.99
C VAL A 127 8.59 16.04 -7.22
N LYS A 128 8.96 16.34 -8.48
CA LYS A 128 9.92 17.41 -8.79
C LYS A 128 9.43 18.78 -8.31
N GLU A 129 8.14 19.08 -8.57
CA GLU A 129 7.51 20.32 -8.08
C GLU A 129 7.47 20.37 -6.54
N CYS A 130 7.14 19.26 -5.88
CA CYS A 130 7.20 19.15 -4.42
C CYS A 130 8.59 19.47 -3.90
N LYS A 131 9.63 18.88 -4.50
CA LYS A 131 11.04 19.10 -4.12
C LYS A 131 11.44 20.58 -4.29
N ALA A 132 11.05 21.22 -5.40
CA ALA A 132 11.33 22.65 -5.64
C ALA A 132 10.68 23.56 -4.59
N ARG A 133 9.59 23.13 -3.97
CA ARG A 133 8.84 23.86 -2.92
C ARG A 133 9.18 23.41 -1.50
N ASN A 134 10.16 22.53 -1.31
CA ASN A 134 10.53 21.91 -0.04
C ASN A 134 9.37 21.14 0.61
N ILE A 135 8.52 20.50 -0.20
CA ILE A 135 7.48 19.58 0.26
C ILE A 135 8.05 18.17 0.25
N HIS A 136 8.09 17.52 1.40
CA HIS A 136 8.55 16.14 1.50
C HIS A 136 7.52 15.19 0.91
N THR A 137 7.98 14.07 0.31
CA THR A 137 7.11 13.09 -0.34
C THR A 137 7.34 11.70 0.24
N ILE A 138 6.26 10.94 0.44
CA ILE A 138 6.29 9.53 0.82
C ILE A 138 5.29 8.76 -0.05
N PHE A 139 5.68 7.59 -0.54
CA PHE A 139 4.80 6.75 -1.35
C PHE A 139 4.11 5.68 -0.51
N ILE A 140 2.89 5.31 -0.93
CA ILE A 140 2.14 4.17 -0.40
C ILE A 140 1.63 3.30 -1.53
N ASN A 141 1.33 2.03 -1.24
CA ASN A 141 0.82 1.01 -2.16
C ASN A 141 1.82 0.54 -3.23
N SER A 142 2.45 1.43 -3.96
CA SER A 142 3.51 1.14 -4.93
C SER A 142 4.63 2.18 -4.81
N ASP A 143 5.81 1.84 -5.31
CA ASP A 143 7.00 2.69 -5.26
C ASP A 143 7.43 3.13 -6.66
N ILE A 144 8.07 4.29 -6.72
CA ILE A 144 8.87 4.74 -7.86
C ILE A 144 10.29 4.94 -7.32
N PRO A 145 11.18 3.94 -7.47
CA PRO A 145 12.49 3.94 -6.83
C PRO A 145 13.29 5.22 -7.10
N GLY A 146 13.84 5.80 -6.04
CA GLY A 146 14.67 7.01 -6.11
C GLY A 146 13.91 8.34 -6.29
N HIS A 147 12.57 8.34 -6.31
CA HIS A 147 11.78 9.56 -6.50
C HIS A 147 11.19 10.13 -5.20
N SER A 148 10.80 9.31 -4.23
CA SER A 148 10.34 9.79 -2.93
C SER A 148 11.50 10.39 -2.10
N SER A 149 11.22 11.46 -1.34
CA SER A 149 12.20 12.06 -0.43
C SER A 149 12.23 11.44 0.97
N MET A 150 11.19 10.68 1.34
CA MET A 150 11.03 10.06 2.67
C MET A 150 10.79 8.54 2.60
N GLY A 151 10.85 7.95 1.42
CA GLY A 151 10.71 6.52 1.22
C GLY A 151 9.30 6.06 0.83
N TYR A 152 9.04 4.79 1.09
CA TYR A 152 7.86 4.05 0.68
C TYR A 152 7.32 3.21 1.83
N ILE A 153 6.01 3.14 1.97
CA ILE A 153 5.31 2.25 2.89
C ILE A 153 4.31 1.41 2.08
N GLY A 154 4.62 0.16 1.94
CA GLY A 154 3.82 -0.80 1.16
C GLY A 154 4.51 -2.16 1.09
N PRO A 155 3.89 -3.15 0.41
CA PRO A 155 4.49 -4.47 0.25
C PRO A 155 5.66 -4.43 -0.74
N ASP A 156 6.63 -5.31 -0.57
CA ASP A 156 7.56 -5.62 -1.64
C ASP A 156 6.83 -6.39 -2.74
N LEU A 157 6.58 -5.72 -3.88
CA LEU A 157 5.74 -6.25 -4.95
C LEU A 157 6.37 -7.47 -5.64
N TYR A 158 7.70 -7.47 -5.78
CA TYR A 158 8.42 -8.60 -6.36
C TYR A 158 8.33 -9.83 -5.44
N SER A 159 8.61 -9.66 -4.14
CA SER A 159 8.45 -10.73 -3.15
C SER A 159 7.01 -11.20 -3.02
N THR A 160 6.04 -10.29 -3.19
CA THR A 160 4.61 -10.64 -3.23
C THR A 160 4.29 -11.56 -4.41
N GLY A 161 4.89 -11.29 -5.57
CA GLY A 161 4.81 -12.17 -6.75
C GLY A 161 5.45 -13.53 -6.50
N LYS A 162 6.66 -13.57 -5.91
CA LYS A 162 7.31 -14.84 -5.52
C LYS A 162 6.45 -15.65 -4.56
N LEU A 163 5.79 -14.99 -3.60
CA LEU A 163 4.86 -15.65 -2.69
C LEU A 163 3.68 -16.29 -3.44
N ALA A 164 3.07 -15.57 -4.38
CA ALA A 164 1.98 -16.14 -5.20
C ALA A 164 2.47 -17.34 -6.03
N GLY A 165 3.68 -17.28 -6.59
CA GLY A 165 4.32 -18.42 -7.27
C GLY A 165 4.55 -19.60 -6.33
N ASN A 166 4.98 -19.34 -5.09
CA ASN A 166 5.14 -20.37 -4.06
C ASN A 166 3.80 -21.05 -3.74
N LEU A 167 2.74 -20.28 -3.52
CA LEU A 167 1.40 -20.82 -3.27
C LEU A 167 0.91 -21.66 -4.47
N THR A 168 1.17 -21.21 -5.70
CA THR A 168 0.86 -21.98 -6.91
C THR A 168 1.57 -23.33 -6.91
N SER A 169 2.80 -23.42 -6.42
CA SER A 169 3.56 -24.67 -6.40
C SER A 169 2.97 -25.74 -5.48
N TYR A 170 2.14 -25.37 -4.51
CA TYR A 170 1.40 -26.31 -3.67
C TYR A 170 0.09 -26.79 -4.31
N LEU A 171 -0.52 -25.97 -5.18
CA LEU A 171 -1.79 -26.25 -5.86
C LEU A 171 -1.59 -26.96 -7.20
N GLY A 172 -0.61 -26.51 -7.98
CA GLY A 172 -0.31 -27.01 -9.31
C GLY A 172 0.62 -28.21 -9.29
N LYS A 173 0.51 -29.02 -10.33
CA LYS A 173 1.42 -30.15 -10.65
C LYS A 173 2.37 -29.73 -11.76
N GLU A 174 3.32 -30.58 -12.07
CA GLU A 174 4.14 -30.43 -13.27
C GLU A 174 3.25 -30.35 -14.52
N HIS A 175 3.56 -29.45 -15.44
CA HIS A 175 2.80 -29.11 -16.64
C HIS A 175 1.43 -28.46 -16.39
N SER A 176 1.11 -28.06 -15.16
CA SER A 176 -0.11 -27.28 -14.90
C SER A 176 -0.15 -25.99 -15.71
N LYS A 177 -1.34 -25.69 -16.22
CA LYS A 177 -1.65 -24.46 -16.92
C LYS A 177 -2.03 -23.38 -15.94
N VAL A 178 -1.29 -22.30 -15.95
CA VAL A 178 -1.49 -21.16 -15.07
C VAL A 178 -1.93 -19.94 -15.87
N LEU A 179 -3.08 -19.41 -15.55
CA LEU A 179 -3.60 -18.16 -16.10
C LEU A 179 -3.39 -17.02 -15.11
N ILE A 180 -2.54 -16.07 -15.49
CA ILE A 180 -2.32 -14.83 -14.72
C ILE A 180 -3.24 -13.79 -15.30
N LEU A 181 -4.11 -13.21 -14.46
CA LEU A 181 -5.12 -12.23 -14.87
C LEU A 181 -4.84 -10.86 -14.25
N ASN A 182 -4.72 -9.86 -15.10
CA ASN A 182 -4.81 -8.45 -14.75
C ASN A 182 -6.22 -7.97 -15.09
N VAL A 183 -7.02 -7.62 -14.08
CA VAL A 183 -8.43 -7.21 -14.29
C VAL A 183 -8.57 -5.75 -13.88
N ALA A 184 -8.52 -4.83 -14.83
CA ALA A 184 -8.74 -3.41 -14.60
C ALA A 184 -8.90 -2.65 -15.90
N LYS A 185 -9.71 -1.59 -15.92
CA LYS A 185 -9.68 -0.60 -16.98
C LYS A 185 -8.45 0.29 -16.82
N GLY A 186 -7.85 0.75 -17.93
CA GLY A 186 -6.64 1.59 -17.87
C GLY A 186 -5.39 0.83 -17.38
N LEU A 187 -5.23 -0.43 -17.79
CA LEU A 187 -4.13 -1.30 -17.36
C LEU A 187 -2.72 -0.76 -17.66
N GLU A 188 -2.60 0.14 -18.64
CA GLU A 188 -1.36 0.86 -18.96
C GLU A 188 -0.80 1.66 -17.77
N ASN A 189 -1.65 2.06 -16.82
CA ASN A 189 -1.28 2.79 -15.62
C ASN A 189 -0.81 1.86 -14.47
N TYR A 190 -1.04 0.54 -14.60
CA TYR A 190 -0.76 -0.43 -13.55
C TYR A 190 0.58 -1.17 -13.75
N LYS A 191 1.62 -0.46 -14.18
CA LYS A 191 2.96 -1.05 -14.41
C LYS A 191 3.52 -1.82 -13.21
N TYR A 192 3.09 -1.49 -12.00
CA TYR A 192 3.48 -2.20 -10.78
C TYR A 192 2.99 -3.67 -10.75
N LEU A 193 1.96 -4.04 -11.54
CA LEU A 193 1.52 -5.43 -11.67
C LEU A 193 2.60 -6.29 -12.35
N ASN A 194 3.38 -5.70 -13.27
CA ASN A 194 4.47 -6.40 -13.94
C ASN A 194 5.52 -6.87 -12.94
N THR A 195 5.84 -6.08 -11.92
CA THR A 195 6.79 -6.47 -10.87
C THR A 195 6.31 -7.71 -10.09
N LYS A 196 5.02 -7.83 -9.83
CA LYS A 196 4.45 -9.05 -9.24
C LYS A 196 4.56 -10.24 -10.18
N ILE A 197 4.27 -10.04 -11.48
CA ILE A 197 4.36 -11.09 -12.51
C ILE A 197 5.81 -11.55 -12.68
N GLU A 198 6.78 -10.65 -12.65
CA GLU A 198 8.21 -10.97 -12.68
C GLU A 198 8.60 -11.87 -11.49
N GLY A 199 8.30 -11.45 -10.27
CA GLY A 199 8.58 -12.27 -9.09
C GLY A 199 7.89 -13.65 -9.13
N TYR A 200 6.66 -13.70 -9.63
CA TYR A 200 5.91 -14.95 -9.81
C TYR A 200 6.61 -15.90 -10.80
N ARG A 201 7.00 -15.38 -11.97
CA ARG A 201 7.70 -16.17 -13.01
C ARG A 201 9.04 -16.66 -12.51
N ASP A 202 9.82 -15.79 -11.87
CA ASP A 202 11.13 -16.14 -11.37
C ASP A 202 11.06 -17.27 -10.34
N TYR A 203 10.08 -17.21 -9.42
CA TYR A 203 9.88 -18.29 -8.47
C TYR A 203 9.58 -19.63 -9.15
N LEU A 204 8.66 -19.67 -10.12
CA LEU A 204 8.31 -20.92 -10.81
C LEU A 204 9.46 -21.46 -11.67
N ASN A 205 10.27 -20.56 -12.26
CA ASN A 205 11.47 -20.95 -13.01
C ASN A 205 12.54 -21.55 -12.09
N GLU A 206 12.71 -21.02 -10.86
CA GLU A 206 13.64 -21.56 -9.86
C GLU A 206 13.30 -23.01 -9.43
N LEU A 207 12.02 -23.41 -9.54
CA LEU A 207 11.56 -24.76 -9.16
C LEU A 207 11.93 -25.85 -10.18
N ASN A 208 12.43 -25.51 -11.37
CA ASN A 208 12.68 -26.44 -12.48
C ASN A 208 11.48 -27.32 -12.84
N ARG A 209 10.24 -26.79 -12.64
CA ARG A 209 8.99 -27.44 -13.05
C ARG A 209 8.45 -26.77 -14.31
N ALA A 210 7.98 -27.57 -15.24
CA ALA A 210 7.43 -27.08 -16.51
C ALA A 210 5.97 -26.61 -16.34
N TYR A 211 5.77 -25.35 -15.91
CA TYR A 211 4.46 -24.71 -15.93
C TYR A 211 4.18 -24.05 -17.28
N GLN A 212 2.92 -24.08 -17.72
CA GLN A 212 2.45 -23.35 -18.90
C GLN A 212 1.82 -22.03 -18.43
N LEU A 213 2.54 -20.92 -18.56
CA LEU A 213 2.12 -19.62 -18.07
C LEU A 213 1.53 -18.75 -19.18
N GLU A 214 0.28 -18.33 -19.00
CA GLU A 214 -0.39 -17.34 -19.85
C GLU A 214 -0.75 -16.12 -19.04
N VAL A 215 -0.38 -14.93 -19.53
CA VAL A 215 -0.78 -13.64 -18.93
C VAL A 215 -1.82 -13.00 -19.82
N LYS A 216 -2.95 -12.63 -19.24
CA LYS A 216 -4.05 -11.97 -19.96
C LYS A 216 -4.51 -10.73 -19.21
N ASP A 217 -4.71 -9.70 -19.99
CA ASP A 217 -5.28 -8.44 -19.54
C ASP A 217 -6.77 -8.42 -19.87
N ILE A 218 -7.59 -8.14 -18.85
CA ILE A 218 -9.03 -7.94 -19.00
C ILE A 218 -9.33 -6.47 -18.73
N PRO A 219 -9.45 -5.63 -19.78
CA PRO A 219 -9.54 -4.17 -19.66
C PRO A 219 -10.97 -3.69 -19.32
N PHE A 220 -11.66 -4.42 -18.44
CA PHE A 220 -13.03 -4.14 -18.02
C PHE A 220 -13.16 -4.08 -16.51
N ASN A 221 -14.21 -3.42 -16.04
CA ASN A 221 -14.49 -3.25 -14.61
C ASN A 221 -15.79 -3.94 -14.20
N ASN A 222 -16.76 -4.03 -15.07
CA ASN A 222 -18.07 -4.64 -14.77
C ASN A 222 -18.10 -6.13 -15.15
N TYR A 223 -18.91 -6.89 -14.44
CA TYR A 223 -18.99 -8.34 -14.61
C TYR A 223 -19.50 -8.75 -15.99
N ASP A 224 -20.47 -8.02 -16.54
CA ASP A 224 -21.13 -8.38 -17.80
C ASP A 224 -20.15 -8.32 -19.00
N GLU A 225 -19.11 -7.46 -18.92
CA GLU A 225 -18.04 -7.39 -19.91
C GLU A 225 -16.92 -8.42 -19.63
N ILE A 226 -16.68 -8.76 -18.35
CA ILE A 226 -15.62 -9.67 -17.93
C ILE A 226 -16.03 -11.13 -18.14
N GLU A 227 -17.28 -11.48 -17.89
CA GLU A 227 -17.80 -12.85 -17.97
C GLU A 227 -17.56 -13.52 -19.33
N PRO A 228 -17.91 -12.90 -20.49
CA PRO A 228 -17.66 -13.48 -21.81
C PRO A 228 -16.18 -13.77 -22.08
N GLU A 229 -15.29 -12.88 -21.59
CA GLU A 229 -13.86 -13.03 -21.75
C GLU A 229 -13.32 -14.18 -20.89
N LEU A 230 -13.79 -14.31 -19.64
CA LEU A 230 -13.44 -15.45 -18.78
C LEU A 230 -13.94 -16.76 -19.37
N LEU A 231 -15.12 -16.80 -19.95
CA LEU A 231 -15.66 -17.97 -20.62
C LEU A 231 -14.79 -18.38 -21.80
N ARG A 232 -14.40 -17.42 -22.64
CA ARG A 232 -13.49 -17.63 -23.78
C ARG A 232 -12.14 -18.18 -23.31
N LEU A 233 -11.51 -17.51 -22.34
CA LEU A 233 -10.20 -17.90 -21.80
C LEU A 233 -10.25 -19.29 -21.16
N ASN A 234 -11.32 -19.60 -20.42
CA ASN A 234 -11.48 -20.92 -19.81
C ASN A 234 -11.64 -22.03 -20.88
N TYR A 235 -12.39 -21.75 -21.95
CA TYR A 235 -12.56 -22.71 -23.05
C TYR A 235 -11.24 -22.98 -23.79
N GLU A 236 -10.47 -21.92 -24.08
CA GLU A 236 -9.19 -22.00 -24.81
C GLU A 236 -8.07 -22.65 -23.99
N LEU A 237 -7.94 -22.24 -22.72
CA LEU A 237 -6.78 -22.58 -21.91
C LEU A 237 -7.03 -23.71 -20.91
N ARG A 238 -8.25 -23.83 -20.37
CA ARG A 238 -8.58 -24.75 -19.26
C ARG A 238 -7.53 -24.70 -18.16
N PRO A 239 -7.40 -23.56 -17.47
CA PRO A 239 -6.35 -23.40 -16.47
C PRO A 239 -6.55 -24.30 -15.26
N ASP A 240 -5.46 -24.83 -14.71
CA ASP A 240 -5.45 -25.55 -13.44
C ASP A 240 -5.37 -24.57 -12.26
N VAL A 241 -4.67 -23.43 -12.47
CA VAL A 241 -4.52 -22.36 -11.48
C VAL A 241 -4.77 -21.01 -12.14
N VAL A 242 -5.52 -20.14 -11.46
CA VAL A 242 -5.72 -18.74 -11.84
C VAL A 242 -5.11 -17.85 -10.77
N PHE A 243 -4.19 -16.97 -11.17
CA PHE A 243 -3.62 -15.94 -10.31
C PHE A 243 -4.14 -14.57 -10.73
N VAL A 244 -4.93 -13.93 -9.87
CA VAL A 244 -5.43 -12.56 -10.10
C VAL A 244 -4.51 -11.57 -9.39
N THR A 245 -3.85 -10.70 -10.16
CA THR A 245 -2.74 -9.86 -9.67
C THR A 245 -3.16 -8.67 -8.81
N ASN A 246 -4.45 -8.39 -8.74
CA ASN A 246 -5.03 -7.28 -7.98
C ASN A 246 -6.23 -7.71 -7.12
N SER A 247 -6.88 -6.76 -6.46
CA SER A 247 -7.98 -6.99 -5.51
C SER A 247 -9.32 -7.44 -6.12
N ARG A 248 -9.38 -7.73 -7.43
CA ARG A 248 -10.63 -8.11 -8.14
C ARG A 248 -10.86 -9.61 -8.26
N VAL A 249 -10.25 -10.40 -7.41
CA VAL A 249 -10.36 -11.87 -7.44
C VAL A 249 -11.82 -12.35 -7.27
N SER A 250 -12.66 -11.61 -6.55
CA SER A 250 -14.09 -11.94 -6.39
C SER A 250 -14.85 -12.01 -7.70
N ILE A 251 -14.49 -11.20 -8.70
CA ILE A 251 -15.13 -11.21 -10.02
C ILE A 251 -14.83 -12.52 -10.74
N VAL A 252 -13.58 -12.96 -10.69
CA VAL A 252 -13.14 -14.22 -11.28
C VAL A 252 -13.75 -15.43 -10.53
N ALA A 253 -13.74 -15.36 -9.19
CA ALA A 253 -14.36 -16.39 -8.35
C ALA A 253 -15.87 -16.49 -8.56
N LYS A 254 -16.57 -15.36 -8.77
CA LYS A 254 -17.98 -15.32 -9.14
C LYS A 254 -18.24 -16.13 -10.40
N PHE A 255 -17.47 -15.89 -11.45
CA PHE A 255 -17.58 -16.61 -12.72
C PHE A 255 -17.53 -18.13 -12.50
N PHE A 256 -16.46 -18.64 -11.86
CA PHE A 256 -16.34 -20.08 -11.62
C PHE A 256 -17.35 -20.64 -10.60
N HIS A 257 -17.96 -19.80 -9.79
CA HIS A 257 -19.04 -20.20 -8.89
C HIS A 257 -20.37 -20.35 -9.62
N GLU A 258 -20.68 -19.45 -10.55
CA GLU A 258 -21.93 -19.44 -11.31
C GLU A 258 -21.94 -20.45 -12.46
N HIS A 259 -20.80 -20.63 -13.12
CA HIS A 259 -20.62 -21.59 -14.23
C HIS A 259 -20.19 -22.97 -13.72
N GLN A 260 -21.15 -23.79 -13.32
CA GLN A 260 -20.88 -25.14 -12.79
C GLN A 260 -20.40 -26.14 -13.87
N GLU A 261 -20.66 -25.83 -15.13
CA GLU A 261 -20.29 -26.63 -16.31
C GLU A 261 -18.80 -26.54 -16.70
N VAL A 262 -18.12 -25.49 -16.22
CA VAL A 262 -16.69 -25.34 -16.51
C VAL A 262 -15.81 -25.99 -15.44
N SER A 263 -14.61 -26.41 -15.83
CA SER A 263 -13.61 -26.89 -14.87
C SER A 263 -13.18 -25.78 -13.92
N LYS A 264 -13.20 -26.06 -12.63
CA LYS A 264 -12.82 -25.10 -11.60
C LYS A 264 -11.33 -25.15 -11.35
N PRO A 265 -10.59 -24.07 -11.64
CA PRO A 265 -9.20 -23.94 -11.27
C PRO A 265 -9.04 -23.65 -9.77
N HIS A 266 -7.83 -23.84 -9.26
CA HIS A 266 -7.42 -23.18 -8.02
C HIS A 266 -7.26 -21.68 -8.24
N ILE A 267 -7.70 -20.86 -7.28
CA ILE A 267 -7.70 -19.39 -7.42
C ILE A 267 -6.89 -18.75 -6.30
N ILE A 268 -5.91 -17.94 -6.71
CA ILE A 268 -5.12 -17.08 -5.82
C ILE A 268 -5.41 -15.63 -6.18
N GLY A 269 -5.66 -14.80 -5.17
CA GLY A 269 -5.90 -13.37 -5.39
C GLY A 269 -5.42 -12.49 -4.25
N PHE A 270 -5.84 -11.24 -4.27
CA PHE A 270 -5.38 -10.24 -3.33
C PHE A 270 -6.51 -9.65 -2.50
N ASP A 271 -6.10 -9.20 -1.33
CA ASP A 271 -6.75 -8.29 -0.40
C ASP A 271 -7.99 -8.80 0.33
N PHE A 272 -8.04 -8.48 1.62
CA PHE A 272 -9.12 -8.81 2.54
C PHE A 272 -10.30 -7.85 2.33
N LEU A 273 -10.97 -7.97 1.19
CA LEU A 273 -12.21 -7.25 0.87
C LEU A 273 -13.41 -8.16 1.11
N LYS A 274 -14.52 -7.58 1.54
CA LYS A 274 -15.74 -8.35 1.84
C LYS A 274 -16.13 -9.31 0.72
N SER A 275 -16.14 -8.83 -0.53
CA SER A 275 -16.44 -9.66 -1.70
C SER A 275 -15.44 -10.81 -1.91
N ASN A 276 -14.15 -10.57 -1.66
CA ASN A 276 -13.11 -11.58 -1.79
C ASN A 276 -13.23 -12.64 -0.68
N VAL A 277 -13.47 -12.19 0.55
CA VAL A 277 -13.68 -13.04 1.73
C VAL A 277 -14.92 -13.92 1.58
N ASP A 278 -16.00 -13.40 0.99
CA ASP A 278 -17.20 -14.18 0.72
C ASP A 278 -16.93 -15.41 -0.17
N TYR A 279 -16.06 -15.27 -1.20
CA TYR A 279 -15.67 -16.39 -2.06
C TYR A 279 -14.57 -17.26 -1.43
N LEU A 280 -13.69 -16.71 -0.60
CA LEU A 280 -12.74 -17.49 0.19
C LEU A 280 -13.48 -18.41 1.18
N SER A 281 -14.46 -17.88 1.90
CA SER A 281 -15.27 -18.66 2.87
C SER A 281 -16.05 -19.82 2.23
N LYS A 282 -16.48 -19.62 0.97
CA LYS A 282 -17.14 -20.65 0.17
C LYS A 282 -16.17 -21.67 -0.44
N GLY A 283 -14.85 -21.48 -0.31
CA GLY A 283 -13.83 -22.31 -0.94
C GLY A 283 -13.74 -22.16 -2.46
N CYS A 284 -14.20 -21.01 -2.99
CA CYS A 284 -14.04 -20.67 -4.40
C CYS A 284 -12.70 -19.98 -4.69
N VAL A 285 -12.05 -19.43 -3.67
CA VAL A 285 -10.69 -18.90 -3.67
C VAL A 285 -9.88 -19.73 -2.68
N ASP A 286 -8.70 -20.18 -3.06
CA ASP A 286 -7.83 -20.97 -2.19
C ASP A 286 -6.99 -20.09 -1.26
N PHE A 287 -6.41 -18.99 -1.82
CA PHE A 287 -5.56 -18.06 -1.06
C PHE A 287 -5.87 -16.60 -1.37
N LEU A 288 -5.93 -15.79 -0.32
CA LEU A 288 -5.85 -14.33 -0.42
C LEU A 288 -4.52 -13.84 0.15
N ILE A 289 -3.81 -13.04 -0.63
CA ILE A 289 -2.59 -12.35 -0.22
C ILE A 289 -2.96 -10.95 0.22
N CYS A 290 -2.80 -10.64 1.51
CA CYS A 290 -3.27 -9.40 2.11
C CYS A 290 -2.12 -8.42 2.37
N GLN A 291 -2.29 -7.16 1.96
CA GLN A 291 -1.27 -6.12 1.94
C GLN A 291 -1.49 -5.03 2.98
N ARG A 292 -2.55 -5.13 3.80
CA ARG A 292 -2.91 -4.21 4.89
C ARG A 292 -2.96 -2.73 4.46
N PRO A 293 -3.83 -2.34 3.53
CA PRO A 293 -3.90 -0.96 3.04
C PRO A 293 -4.25 0.06 4.14
N ASP A 294 -5.02 -0.32 5.16
CA ASP A 294 -5.33 0.49 6.33
C ASP A 294 -4.06 0.84 7.13
N LYS A 295 -3.19 -0.14 7.34
CA LYS A 295 -1.91 0.09 8.03
C LYS A 295 -0.97 0.97 7.21
N GLN A 296 -0.98 0.85 5.89
CA GLN A 296 -0.16 1.70 5.01
C GLN A 296 -0.53 3.17 5.19
N GLY A 297 -1.82 3.50 5.10
CA GLY A 297 -2.31 4.87 5.28
C GLY A 297 -1.99 5.45 6.65
N TYR A 298 -2.26 4.70 7.72
CA TYR A 298 -1.95 5.12 9.09
C TYR A 298 -0.44 5.29 9.32
N LEU A 299 0.37 4.31 8.91
CA LEU A 299 1.82 4.34 9.15
C LEU A 299 2.51 5.46 8.38
N ALA A 300 2.01 5.84 7.19
CA ALA A 300 2.54 6.97 6.45
C ALA A 300 2.33 8.29 7.22
N LEU A 301 1.15 8.51 7.79
CA LEU A 301 0.91 9.68 8.65
C LEU A 301 1.73 9.63 9.94
N ASN A 302 1.85 8.46 10.58
CA ASN A 302 2.67 8.28 11.77
C ASN A 302 4.16 8.56 11.48
N HIS A 303 4.65 8.16 10.30
CA HIS A 303 6.01 8.46 9.86
C HIS A 303 6.25 9.98 9.75
N LEU A 304 5.33 10.71 9.11
CA LEU A 304 5.41 12.17 9.03
C LEU A 304 5.33 12.83 10.41
N TYR A 305 4.42 12.36 11.27
CA TYR A 305 4.30 12.82 12.64
C TYR A 305 5.62 12.67 13.42
N ARG A 306 6.24 11.49 13.36
CA ARG A 306 7.51 11.21 14.04
C ARG A 306 8.63 12.08 13.51
N TYR A 307 8.73 12.23 12.20
CA TYR A 307 9.76 13.07 11.58
C TYR A 307 9.61 14.54 11.92
N PHE A 308 8.42 15.12 11.69
CA PHE A 308 8.22 16.56 11.84
C PHE A 308 8.07 17.01 13.29
N LEU A 309 7.36 16.23 14.12
CA LEU A 309 7.09 16.62 15.51
C LEU A 309 8.10 16.05 16.49
N LEU A 310 8.43 14.76 16.40
CA LEU A 310 9.37 14.11 17.31
C LEU A 310 10.83 14.32 16.92
N LYS A 311 11.09 14.80 15.69
CA LYS A 311 12.43 15.00 15.13
C LYS A 311 13.25 13.69 15.07
N GLU A 312 12.57 12.58 14.87
CA GLU A 312 13.22 11.29 14.69
C GLU A 312 13.78 11.18 13.28
N SER A 313 14.94 10.56 13.15
CA SER A 313 15.47 10.19 11.84
C SER A 313 14.67 9.01 11.31
N THR A 314 14.01 9.18 10.18
CA THR A 314 13.10 8.20 9.62
C THR A 314 13.56 7.71 8.25
N ASN A 315 14.84 7.44 8.08
CA ASN A 315 15.42 7.00 6.80
C ASN A 315 15.08 5.53 6.45
N GLU A 316 13.96 5.00 6.90
CA GLU A 316 13.66 3.59 6.69
C GLU A 316 12.52 3.41 5.67
N PHE A 317 12.88 2.77 4.57
CA PHE A 317 11.97 2.00 3.72
C PHE A 317 11.29 0.93 4.59
N LYS A 318 9.98 1.02 4.77
CA LYS A 318 9.21 -0.01 5.49
C LYS A 318 8.47 -0.89 4.51
N SER A 319 9.06 -2.03 4.22
CA SER A 319 8.32 -3.12 3.61
C SER A 319 7.22 -3.58 4.58
N MET A 320 5.97 -3.56 4.12
CA MET A 320 4.83 -4.05 4.90
C MET A 320 4.81 -5.58 4.92
N PRO A 321 4.39 -6.18 6.05
CA PRO A 321 4.13 -7.62 6.08
C PRO A 321 3.07 -8.01 5.05
N ILE A 322 3.22 -9.22 4.52
CA ILE A 322 2.28 -9.84 3.59
C ILE A 322 1.67 -11.03 4.31
N ASP A 323 0.35 -11.04 4.46
CA ASP A 323 -0.36 -12.12 5.13
C ASP A 323 -1.01 -13.06 4.09
N ILE A 324 -1.06 -14.36 4.42
CA ILE A 324 -1.74 -15.37 3.61
C ILE A 324 -3.00 -15.81 4.35
N LEU A 325 -4.15 -15.68 3.68
CA LEU A 325 -5.41 -16.13 4.22
C LEU A 325 -5.96 -17.30 3.41
N THR A 326 -6.51 -18.26 4.16
CA THR A 326 -7.25 -19.41 3.67
C THR A 326 -8.64 -19.40 4.30
N LYS A 327 -9.48 -20.35 3.86
CA LYS A 327 -10.81 -20.58 4.45
C LYS A 327 -10.73 -20.86 5.97
N GLU A 328 -9.62 -21.39 6.47
CA GLU A 328 -9.47 -21.83 7.86
C GLU A 328 -9.04 -20.69 8.79
N ASN A 329 -8.38 -19.62 8.27
CA ASN A 329 -7.81 -18.58 9.14
C ASN A 329 -8.40 -17.18 8.93
N TYR A 330 -9.18 -16.93 7.86
CA TYR A 330 -9.67 -15.59 7.53
C TYR A 330 -10.52 -14.95 8.63
N ALA A 331 -11.26 -15.79 9.40
CA ALA A 331 -12.15 -15.29 10.46
C ALA A 331 -11.39 -14.68 11.66
N PHE A 332 -10.10 -14.93 11.78
CA PHE A 332 -9.21 -14.40 12.83
C PHE A 332 -8.37 -13.21 12.35
N TYR A 333 -8.54 -12.82 11.09
CA TYR A 333 -7.77 -11.73 10.50
C TYR A 333 -8.47 -10.39 10.76
N GLU A 334 -7.69 -9.44 11.25
CA GLU A 334 -8.08 -8.05 11.41
C GLU A 334 -7.22 -7.19 10.47
N ASN A 335 -7.88 -6.37 9.65
CA ASN A 335 -7.20 -5.38 8.82
C ASN A 335 -6.49 -4.32 9.66
#